data_1e73873f75c543b942b06145c94bdc02
#
_entry.id   1e73873f75c543b942b06145c94bdc02
#
_cell.length_a   1.000
_cell.length_b   1.000
_cell.length_c   1.000
_cell.angle_alpha   90.00
_cell.angle_beta   90.00
_cell.angle_gamma   90.00
#
_symmetry.space_group_name_H-M   'P 1'
#
loop_
_entity.id
_entity.type
_entity.pdbx_description
1 polymer ?
#
loop_
_entity_poly.entity_id
_entity_poly.type
_entity_poly.pdbx_seq_one_letter_code
_entity_poly.pdbx_strand_id
1 'polypeptide(L)'
;MKLESNRVDELYILGDLVEMWIGDDDKSANANELLIILKSASSTCKVYIMHGNRDFLIGEEFCDATGTILLEDPYVIDDHILLSHGDILCTDDTEYQAARALFRDPSWQKEILEKPLIEREMLGRALRSQSTEANANKSVNIMDANENAIMEQLKKHQADLLIHGHTHRPGQYKNRIVTGAWETNGWLCRQKDQRFRLECFSLANHYESETLHPD
;
A
#
# COMPACT_ATOMS: atom_id res chain seq x y z
N MET A 1 -15.61 -0.13 9.18
CA MET A 1 -14.95 1.18 9.46
C MET A 1 -16.01 2.28 9.34
N LYS A 2 -16.47 2.83 10.47
CA LYS A 2 -17.39 3.97 10.43
C LYS A 2 -16.62 5.22 10.02
N LEU A 3 -16.72 5.59 8.75
CA LEU A 3 -16.38 6.94 8.27
C LEU A 3 -17.47 7.91 8.75
N GLU A 4 -17.79 7.87 10.05
CA GLU A 4 -18.85 8.68 10.63
C GLU A 4 -18.46 10.14 10.71
N SER A 5 -19.30 10.94 10.16
CA SER A 5 -19.49 12.39 10.31
C SER A 5 -18.55 13.36 9.59
N ASN A 6 -17.42 12.96 9.03
CA ASN A 6 -16.66 13.82 8.11
C ASN A 6 -16.65 13.14 6.74
N ARG A 7 -17.36 13.70 5.76
CA ARG A 7 -17.38 13.24 4.39
C ARG A 7 -15.93 13.15 3.90
N VAL A 8 -15.49 11.93 3.56
CA VAL A 8 -14.23 11.69 2.89
C VAL A 8 -14.49 11.80 1.41
N ASP A 9 -13.77 12.66 0.71
CA ASP A 9 -13.94 12.84 -0.72
C ASP A 9 -13.06 11.86 -1.50
N GLU A 10 -11.86 11.58 -1.01
CA GLU A 10 -10.87 10.73 -1.65
C GLU A 10 -10.11 9.88 -0.61
N LEU A 11 -9.87 8.62 -0.93
CA LEU A 11 -9.07 7.67 -0.15
C LEU A 11 -7.92 7.16 -1.00
N TYR A 12 -6.70 7.31 -0.53
CA TYR A 12 -5.48 6.82 -1.17
C TYR A 12 -4.91 5.65 -0.37
N ILE A 13 -4.78 4.49 -0.99
CA ILE A 13 -4.19 3.28 -0.42
C ILE A 13 -2.79 3.13 -1.03
N LEU A 14 -1.76 3.31 -0.21
CA LEU A 14 -0.37 3.40 -0.67
C LEU A 14 0.32 2.03 -0.77
N GLY A 15 -0.38 1.03 -1.26
CA GLY A 15 0.13 -0.33 -1.46
C GLY A 15 0.11 -1.21 -0.22
N ASP A 16 0.45 -2.47 -0.41
CA ASP A 16 0.41 -3.52 0.61
C ASP A 16 -0.98 -3.62 1.29
N LEU A 17 -2.04 -3.47 0.49
CA LEU A 17 -3.43 -3.60 0.93
C LEU A 17 -3.72 -5.02 1.46
N VAL A 18 -3.05 -6.01 0.89
CA VAL A 18 -3.11 -7.42 1.29
C VAL A 18 -1.71 -8.00 1.44
N GLU A 19 -1.64 -9.10 2.17
CA GLU A 19 -0.37 -9.80 2.39
C GLU A 19 0.22 -10.44 1.13
N MET A 20 -0.62 -10.78 0.16
CA MET A 20 -0.25 -11.33 -1.13
C MET A 20 -1.43 -11.26 -2.08
N TRP A 21 -1.21 -10.69 -3.27
CA TRP A 21 -2.15 -10.76 -4.39
C TRP A 21 -1.55 -11.58 -5.51
N ILE A 22 -2.30 -12.58 -6.01
CA ILE A 22 -1.79 -13.53 -7.01
C ILE A 22 -2.43 -13.36 -8.40
N GLY A 23 -3.28 -12.36 -8.56
CA GLY A 23 -3.96 -12.00 -9.81
C GLY A 23 -5.45 -11.79 -9.64
N ASP A 24 -6.06 -11.06 -10.54
CA ASP A 24 -7.46 -10.63 -10.48
C ASP A 24 -8.46 -11.79 -10.71
N ASP A 25 -7.97 -12.91 -11.21
CA ASP A 25 -8.72 -14.16 -11.36
C ASP A 25 -8.80 -14.99 -10.07
N ASP A 26 -8.20 -14.54 -8.96
CA ASP A 26 -8.37 -15.16 -7.65
C ASP A 26 -9.82 -15.00 -7.17
N LYS A 27 -10.47 -16.15 -6.88
CA LYS A 27 -11.83 -16.21 -6.36
C LYS A 27 -11.89 -16.78 -4.93
N SER A 28 -10.77 -16.70 -4.22
CA SER A 28 -10.71 -17.07 -2.80
C SER A 28 -11.68 -16.24 -1.95
N ALA A 29 -12.00 -16.73 -0.77
CA ALA A 29 -12.87 -16.00 0.17
C ALA A 29 -12.31 -14.61 0.50
N ASN A 30 -11.00 -14.52 0.74
CA ASN A 30 -10.33 -13.26 1.06
C ASN A 30 -10.36 -12.26 -0.12
N ALA A 31 -10.13 -12.73 -1.36
CA ALA A 31 -10.20 -11.88 -2.54
C ALA A 31 -11.63 -11.34 -2.76
N ASN A 32 -12.64 -12.19 -2.58
CA ASN A 32 -14.04 -11.78 -2.69
C ASN A 32 -14.46 -10.79 -1.59
N GLU A 33 -14.00 -11.00 -0.35
CA GLU A 33 -14.27 -10.08 0.75
C GLU A 33 -13.66 -8.71 0.50
N LEU A 34 -12.38 -8.67 0.06
CA LEU A 34 -11.71 -7.42 -0.31
C LEU A 34 -12.46 -6.68 -1.40
N LEU A 35 -12.91 -7.40 -2.44
CA LEU A 35 -13.71 -6.82 -3.53
C LEU A 35 -14.99 -6.17 -3.01
N ILE A 36 -15.72 -6.83 -2.11
CA ILE A 36 -16.95 -6.30 -1.50
C ILE A 36 -16.64 -5.02 -0.70
N ILE A 37 -15.58 -5.04 0.13
CA ILE A 37 -15.19 -3.91 0.97
C ILE A 37 -14.83 -2.69 0.11
N LEU A 38 -13.99 -2.87 -0.91
CA LEU A 38 -13.57 -1.76 -1.76
C LEU A 38 -14.70 -1.23 -2.63
N LYS A 39 -15.55 -2.10 -3.16
CA LYS A 39 -16.75 -1.68 -3.89
C LYS A 39 -17.69 -0.84 -3.02
N SER A 40 -17.85 -1.22 -1.76
CA SER A 40 -18.63 -0.42 -0.80
C SER A 40 -17.95 0.93 -0.54
N ALA A 41 -16.63 0.97 -0.34
CA ALA A 41 -15.89 2.22 -0.14
C ALA A 41 -16.00 3.14 -1.36
N SER A 42 -15.82 2.61 -2.57
CA SER A 42 -15.91 3.36 -3.84
C SER A 42 -17.32 3.92 -4.13
N SER A 43 -18.35 3.38 -3.48
CA SER A 43 -19.69 3.95 -3.56
C SER A 43 -19.88 5.22 -2.72
N THR A 44 -18.95 5.51 -1.81
CA THR A 44 -19.03 6.64 -0.86
C THR A 44 -18.02 7.73 -1.13
N CYS A 45 -16.83 7.38 -1.66
CA CYS A 45 -15.76 8.31 -2.00
C CYS A 45 -14.96 7.76 -3.19
N LYS A 46 -14.10 8.58 -3.80
CA LYS A 46 -13.14 8.06 -4.76
C LYS A 46 -12.06 7.27 -4.04
N VAL A 47 -11.78 6.06 -4.49
CA VAL A 47 -10.73 5.21 -3.91
C VAL A 47 -9.64 4.99 -4.93
N TYR A 48 -8.43 5.35 -4.54
CA TYR A 48 -7.22 5.17 -5.33
C TYR A 48 -6.34 4.11 -4.67
N ILE A 49 -5.77 3.22 -5.49
CA ILE A 49 -4.86 2.15 -5.05
C ILE A 49 -3.52 2.35 -5.74
N MET A 50 -2.45 2.19 -5.00
CA MET A 50 -1.08 2.13 -5.52
C MET A 50 -0.53 0.73 -5.23
N HIS A 51 0.31 0.20 -6.11
CA HIS A 51 0.96 -1.08 -5.86
C HIS A 51 1.98 -1.01 -4.73
N GLY A 52 1.89 -1.92 -3.76
CA GLY A 52 2.96 -2.24 -2.83
C GLY A 52 3.83 -3.41 -3.33
N ASN A 53 4.68 -3.92 -2.47
CA ASN A 53 5.53 -5.07 -2.78
C ASN A 53 4.83 -6.43 -2.57
N ARG A 54 3.60 -6.42 -2.07
CA ARG A 54 2.80 -7.62 -1.80
C ARG A 54 1.63 -7.79 -2.76
N ASP A 55 1.19 -6.71 -3.38
CA ASP A 55 -0.03 -6.62 -4.18
C ASP A 55 0.20 -6.03 -5.58
N PHE A 56 1.42 -6.11 -6.09
CA PHE A 56 1.82 -5.56 -7.39
C PHE A 56 1.20 -6.26 -8.61
N LEU A 57 0.47 -7.36 -8.42
CA LEU A 57 -0.32 -8.04 -9.45
C LEU A 57 -1.80 -7.62 -9.46
N ILE A 58 -2.21 -6.63 -8.65
CA ILE A 58 -3.51 -6.00 -8.82
C ILE A 58 -3.57 -5.35 -10.20
N GLY A 59 -4.58 -5.72 -10.98
CA GLY A 59 -4.76 -5.25 -12.35
C GLY A 59 -6.04 -4.44 -12.56
N GLU A 60 -6.31 -4.16 -13.83
CA GLU A 60 -7.48 -3.37 -14.25
C GLU A 60 -8.79 -4.09 -13.96
N GLU A 61 -8.85 -5.44 -14.07
CA GLU A 61 -10.08 -6.19 -13.82
C GLU A 61 -10.55 -6.06 -12.36
N PHE A 62 -9.60 -6.07 -11.41
CA PHE A 62 -9.91 -5.84 -10.01
C PHE A 62 -10.39 -4.40 -9.77
N CYS A 63 -9.70 -3.43 -10.36
CA CYS A 63 -10.05 -2.02 -10.21
C CYS A 63 -11.44 -1.72 -10.81
N ASP A 64 -11.76 -2.24 -11.97
CA ASP A 64 -13.08 -2.11 -12.59
C ASP A 64 -14.19 -2.74 -11.74
N ALA A 65 -13.93 -3.94 -11.19
CA ALA A 65 -14.90 -4.66 -10.35
C ALA A 65 -15.18 -3.95 -9.02
N THR A 66 -14.19 -3.24 -8.48
CA THR A 66 -14.30 -2.52 -7.21
C THR A 66 -14.65 -1.04 -7.35
N GLY A 67 -14.51 -0.47 -8.55
CA GLY A 67 -14.67 0.98 -8.81
C GLY A 67 -13.50 1.80 -8.25
N THR A 68 -12.34 1.17 -8.06
CA THR A 68 -11.11 1.83 -7.63
C THR A 68 -10.29 2.30 -8.82
N ILE A 69 -9.34 3.20 -8.57
CA ILE A 69 -8.45 3.75 -9.60
C ILE A 69 -7.02 3.36 -9.26
N LEU A 70 -6.36 2.64 -10.17
CA LEU A 70 -4.95 2.28 -10.00
C LEU A 70 -4.06 3.46 -10.33
N LEU A 71 -3.16 3.81 -9.40
CA LEU A 71 -2.16 4.86 -9.55
C LEU A 71 -0.78 4.29 -9.83
N GLU A 72 0.01 5.02 -10.57
CA GLU A 72 1.46 4.79 -10.65
C GLU A 72 2.15 5.10 -9.32
N ASP A 73 3.31 4.51 -9.08
CA ASP A 73 4.15 4.79 -7.91
C ASP A 73 5.51 5.34 -8.39
N PRO A 74 5.83 6.60 -8.05
CA PRO A 74 5.09 7.57 -7.24
C PRO A 74 4.04 8.39 -8.03
N TYR A 75 3.10 9.02 -7.32
CA TYR A 75 2.02 9.84 -7.89
C TYR A 75 1.91 11.22 -7.21
N VAL A 76 1.72 12.29 -7.98
CA VAL A 76 1.58 13.66 -7.44
C VAL A 76 0.11 14.04 -7.31
N ILE A 77 -0.26 14.55 -6.15
CA ILE A 77 -1.56 15.17 -5.89
C ILE A 77 -1.39 16.64 -5.50
N ASP A 78 -2.41 17.46 -5.73
CA ASP A 78 -2.43 18.89 -5.37
C ASP A 78 -1.18 19.66 -5.89
N ASP A 79 -0.60 19.23 -7.01
CA ASP A 79 0.60 19.79 -7.69
C ASP A 79 1.91 19.78 -6.89
N HIS A 80 1.90 19.43 -5.60
CA HIS A 80 3.08 19.55 -4.73
C HIS A 80 3.22 18.44 -3.67
N ILE A 81 2.33 17.45 -3.65
CA ILE A 81 2.37 16.35 -2.70
C ILE A 81 2.65 15.06 -3.46
N LEU A 82 3.73 14.39 -3.10
CA LEU A 82 4.13 13.12 -3.67
C LEU A 82 3.62 11.98 -2.81
N LEU A 83 2.83 11.10 -3.39
CA LEU A 83 2.43 9.83 -2.80
C LEU A 83 3.33 8.73 -3.32
N SER A 84 3.74 7.81 -2.46
CA SER A 84 4.51 6.62 -2.85
C SER A 84 4.19 5.45 -1.93
N HIS A 85 4.29 4.24 -2.44
CA HIS A 85 4.36 3.08 -1.56
C HIS A 85 5.55 3.21 -0.60
N GLY A 86 6.71 3.60 -1.09
CA GLY A 86 7.90 3.89 -0.30
C GLY A 86 9.05 2.92 -0.49
N ASP A 87 8.83 1.79 -1.12
CA ASP A 87 9.86 0.76 -1.36
C ASP A 87 10.98 1.24 -2.29
N ILE A 88 10.68 2.13 -3.22
CA ILE A 88 11.66 2.79 -4.10
C ILE A 88 12.67 3.64 -3.33
N LEU A 89 12.35 4.04 -2.11
CA LEU A 89 13.18 4.90 -1.27
C LEU A 89 14.25 4.12 -0.50
N CYS A 90 14.09 2.80 -0.35
CA CYS A 90 15.01 1.91 0.37
C CYS A 90 16.20 1.54 -0.51
N THR A 91 16.94 2.54 -1.00
CA THR A 91 18.01 2.38 -2.01
C THR A 91 19.25 1.66 -1.46
N ASP A 92 19.42 1.63 -0.15
CA ASP A 92 20.53 0.95 0.50
C ASP A 92 20.36 -0.59 0.50
N ASP A 93 19.13 -1.08 0.35
CA ASP A 93 18.82 -2.49 0.16
C ASP A 93 18.90 -2.88 -1.32
N THR A 94 20.12 -3.02 -1.82
CA THR A 94 20.37 -3.30 -3.24
C THR A 94 19.79 -4.63 -3.71
N GLU A 95 19.73 -5.63 -2.82
CA GLU A 95 19.12 -6.93 -3.12
C GLU A 95 17.62 -6.79 -3.31
N TYR A 96 16.98 -6.05 -2.41
CA TYR A 96 15.56 -5.75 -2.55
C TYR A 96 15.28 -4.94 -3.81
N GLN A 97 16.07 -3.92 -4.13
CA GLN A 97 15.88 -3.11 -5.34
C GLN A 97 16.01 -3.94 -6.63
N ALA A 98 16.92 -4.92 -6.65
CA ALA A 98 17.04 -5.85 -7.78
C ALA A 98 15.78 -6.74 -7.91
N ALA A 99 15.28 -7.28 -6.82
CA ALA A 99 14.03 -8.06 -6.80
C ALA A 99 12.82 -7.19 -7.18
N ARG A 100 12.74 -5.96 -6.68
CA ARG A 100 11.70 -4.99 -7.04
C ARG A 100 11.68 -4.74 -8.55
N ALA A 101 12.84 -4.51 -9.17
CA ALA A 101 12.92 -4.29 -10.61
C ALA A 101 12.36 -5.48 -11.41
N LEU A 102 12.63 -6.71 -10.97
CA LEU A 102 12.08 -7.92 -11.58
C LEU A 102 10.56 -8.00 -11.40
N PHE A 103 10.05 -7.79 -10.18
CA PHE A 103 8.62 -7.91 -9.88
C PHE A 103 7.77 -6.82 -10.57
N ARG A 104 8.39 -5.69 -10.92
CA ARG A 104 7.73 -4.60 -11.67
C ARG A 104 7.92 -4.71 -13.18
N ASP A 105 8.66 -5.71 -13.68
CA ASP A 105 8.82 -5.94 -15.11
C ASP A 105 7.52 -6.52 -15.71
N PRO A 106 6.92 -5.84 -16.72
CA PRO A 106 5.65 -6.26 -17.29
C PRO A 106 5.72 -7.66 -17.95
N SER A 107 6.88 -8.03 -18.49
CA SER A 107 7.07 -9.35 -19.15
C SER A 107 7.07 -10.45 -18.10
N TRP A 108 7.74 -10.22 -16.97
CA TRP A 108 7.75 -11.14 -15.85
C TRP A 108 6.35 -11.28 -15.23
N GLN A 109 5.64 -10.17 -15.00
CA GLN A 109 4.27 -10.20 -14.47
C GLN A 109 3.33 -10.97 -15.39
N LYS A 110 3.43 -10.77 -16.71
CA LYS A 110 2.64 -11.51 -17.68
C LYS A 110 2.93 -13.01 -17.61
N GLU A 111 4.20 -13.41 -17.56
CA GLU A 111 4.59 -14.83 -17.43
C GLU A 111 4.00 -15.46 -16.16
N ILE A 112 4.01 -14.73 -15.05
CA ILE A 112 3.44 -15.21 -13.79
C ILE A 112 1.91 -15.33 -13.89
N LEU A 113 1.23 -14.35 -14.45
CA LEU A 113 -0.24 -14.36 -14.58
C LEU A 113 -0.75 -15.44 -15.55
N GLU A 114 0.07 -15.92 -16.48
CA GLU A 114 -0.24 -17.07 -17.36
C GLU A 114 -0.19 -18.43 -16.62
N LYS A 115 0.41 -18.50 -15.43
CA LYS A 115 0.47 -19.74 -14.62
C LYS A 115 -0.86 -20.02 -13.91
N PRO A 116 -1.17 -21.29 -13.63
CA PRO A 116 -2.29 -21.67 -12.78
C PRO A 116 -2.24 -20.98 -11.41
N LEU A 117 -3.39 -20.63 -10.83
CA LEU A 117 -3.49 -19.97 -9.52
C LEU A 117 -2.69 -20.67 -8.43
N ILE A 118 -2.73 -22.02 -8.40
CA ILE A 118 -2.00 -22.81 -7.40
C ILE A 118 -0.47 -22.61 -7.49
N GLU A 119 0.07 -22.49 -8.71
CA GLU A 119 1.50 -22.24 -8.90
C GLU A 119 1.88 -20.83 -8.48
N ARG A 120 1.01 -19.85 -8.78
CA ARG A 120 1.18 -18.44 -8.35
C ARG A 120 1.14 -18.32 -6.83
N GLU A 121 0.23 -19.03 -6.17
CA GLU A 121 0.16 -19.09 -4.71
C GLU A 121 1.43 -19.69 -4.10
N MET A 122 1.90 -20.80 -4.63
CA MET A 122 3.15 -21.44 -4.18
C MET A 122 4.35 -20.52 -4.37
N LEU A 123 4.45 -19.83 -5.51
CA LEU A 123 5.51 -18.87 -5.78
C LEU A 123 5.44 -17.69 -4.79
N GLY A 124 4.26 -17.10 -4.60
CA GLY A 124 4.07 -15.98 -3.66
C GLY A 124 4.46 -16.36 -2.23
N ARG A 125 4.08 -17.55 -1.76
CA ARG A 125 4.48 -18.06 -0.44
C ARG A 125 6.00 -18.24 -0.34
N ALA A 126 6.65 -18.77 -1.38
CA ALA A 126 8.10 -18.96 -1.42
C ALA A 126 8.85 -17.62 -1.37
N LEU A 127 8.43 -16.63 -2.19
CA LEU A 127 8.99 -15.29 -2.20
C LEU A 127 8.84 -14.59 -0.84
N ARG A 128 7.69 -14.78 -0.18
CA ARG A 128 7.45 -14.21 1.13
C ARG A 128 8.34 -14.84 2.22
N SER A 129 8.53 -16.16 2.19
CA SER A 129 9.48 -16.85 3.11
C SER A 129 10.90 -16.33 2.93
N GLN A 130 11.38 -16.25 1.69
CA GLN A 130 12.70 -15.72 1.38
C GLN A 130 12.86 -14.26 1.84
N SER A 131 11.85 -13.40 1.62
CA SER A 131 11.88 -12.02 2.10
C SER A 131 11.95 -11.93 3.62
N THR A 132 11.20 -12.77 4.33
CA THR A 132 11.22 -12.82 5.80
C THR A 132 12.59 -13.25 6.32
N GLU A 133 13.19 -14.28 5.75
CA GLU A 133 14.53 -14.76 6.12
C GLU A 133 15.62 -13.72 5.80
N ALA A 134 15.54 -13.07 4.64
CA ALA A 134 16.48 -12.03 4.25
C ALA A 134 16.39 -10.83 5.21
N ASN A 135 15.18 -10.38 5.56
CA ASN A 135 14.95 -9.24 6.44
C ASN A 135 15.41 -9.51 7.89
N ALA A 136 15.30 -10.76 8.36
CA ALA A 136 15.79 -11.15 9.69
C ALA A 136 17.30 -10.95 9.87
N ASN A 137 18.05 -10.98 8.78
CA ASN A 137 19.51 -10.84 8.77
C ASN A 137 20.00 -9.42 8.38
N LYS A 138 19.10 -8.53 7.97
CA LYS A 138 19.45 -7.16 7.55
C LYS A 138 19.43 -6.20 8.73
N SER A 139 20.34 -5.22 8.69
CA SER A 139 20.27 -4.12 9.65
C SER A 139 19.03 -3.27 9.40
N VAL A 140 18.45 -2.81 10.46
CA VAL A 140 17.22 -1.97 10.43
C VAL A 140 17.41 -0.71 9.58
N ASN A 141 18.63 -0.18 9.50
CA ASN A 141 18.92 1.03 8.73
C ASN A 141 18.89 0.81 7.21
N ILE A 142 19.29 -0.38 6.73
CA ILE A 142 19.29 -0.69 5.29
C ILE A 142 17.87 -0.75 4.74
N MET A 143 16.92 -1.19 5.58
CA MET A 143 15.51 -1.32 5.21
C MET A 143 14.71 0.00 5.35
N ASP A 144 15.37 1.11 5.75
CA ASP A 144 14.69 2.40 5.87
C ASP A 144 14.81 3.22 4.58
N ALA A 145 13.95 4.23 4.47
CA ALA A 145 14.01 5.18 3.37
C ALA A 145 15.29 6.02 3.46
N ASN A 146 16.06 6.04 2.37
CA ASN A 146 17.29 6.81 2.27
C ASN A 146 16.97 8.30 2.04
N GLU A 147 17.57 9.18 2.85
CA GLU A 147 17.31 10.63 2.80
C GLU A 147 17.66 11.25 1.43
N ASN A 148 18.73 10.79 0.78
CA ASN A 148 19.08 11.28 -0.56
C ASN A 148 18.03 10.86 -1.61
N ALA A 149 17.52 9.62 -1.52
CA ALA A 149 16.47 9.14 -2.40
C ALA A 149 15.17 9.94 -2.20
N ILE A 150 14.81 10.28 -0.96
CA ILE A 150 13.67 11.15 -0.65
C ILE A 150 13.84 12.51 -1.32
N MET A 151 14.99 13.16 -1.13
CA MET A 151 15.26 14.48 -1.70
C MET A 151 15.28 14.46 -3.23
N GLU A 152 15.80 13.39 -3.83
CA GLU A 152 15.80 13.19 -5.27
C GLU A 152 14.37 13.06 -5.81
N GLN A 153 13.53 12.23 -5.18
CA GLN A 153 12.13 12.06 -5.59
C GLN A 153 11.33 13.36 -5.45
N LEU A 154 11.46 14.08 -4.35
CA LEU A 154 10.82 15.38 -4.17
C LEU A 154 11.24 16.38 -5.25
N LYS A 155 12.54 16.46 -5.54
CA LYS A 155 13.07 17.35 -6.59
C LYS A 155 12.58 16.94 -7.98
N LYS A 156 12.64 15.66 -8.31
CA LYS A 156 12.21 15.11 -9.61
C LYS A 156 10.76 15.43 -9.92
N HIS A 157 9.89 15.32 -8.90
CA HIS A 157 8.45 15.52 -9.03
C HIS A 157 8.00 16.95 -8.64
N GLN A 158 8.94 17.86 -8.31
CA GLN A 158 8.67 19.22 -7.87
C GLN A 158 7.71 19.28 -6.67
N ALA A 159 7.80 18.30 -5.75
CA ALA A 159 6.96 18.18 -4.59
C ALA A 159 7.62 18.73 -3.32
N ASP A 160 6.82 19.26 -2.41
CA ASP A 160 7.26 19.80 -1.12
C ASP A 160 7.09 18.81 0.02
N LEU A 161 6.16 17.87 -0.14
CA LEU A 161 5.81 16.85 0.87
C LEU A 161 5.73 15.47 0.21
N LEU A 162 6.36 14.48 0.85
CA LEU A 162 6.22 13.05 0.51
C LEU A 162 5.38 12.35 1.57
N ILE A 163 4.39 11.57 1.14
CA ILE A 163 3.62 10.68 2.02
C ILE A 163 3.83 9.25 1.52
N HIS A 164 4.31 8.37 2.39
CA HIS A 164 4.60 6.99 2.02
C HIS A 164 4.37 5.97 3.15
N GLY A 165 4.34 4.69 2.79
CA GLY A 165 4.24 3.53 3.67
C GLY A 165 5.52 2.71 3.74
N HIS A 166 5.40 1.40 3.56
CA HIS A 166 6.42 0.37 3.40
C HIS A 166 7.35 0.16 4.60
N THR A 167 7.97 1.19 5.13
CA THR A 167 9.03 1.06 6.16
C THR A 167 8.49 0.73 7.54
N HIS A 168 7.18 0.81 7.76
CA HIS A 168 6.48 0.57 9.04
C HIS A 168 7.01 1.43 10.20
N ARG A 169 7.51 2.64 9.91
CA ARG A 169 8.06 3.58 10.88
C ARG A 169 7.28 4.88 10.88
N PRO A 170 6.06 4.85 11.43
CA PRO A 170 5.17 5.98 11.35
C PRO A 170 5.77 7.23 12.01
N GLY A 171 5.68 8.35 11.30
CA GLY A 171 6.20 9.63 11.79
C GLY A 171 5.86 10.77 10.86
N GLN A 172 5.89 11.98 11.42
CA GLN A 172 5.70 13.21 10.67
C GLN A 172 6.95 14.07 10.78
N TYR A 173 7.59 14.31 9.66
CA TYR A 173 8.82 15.08 9.51
C TYR A 173 8.52 16.36 8.74
N LYS A 174 9.53 17.22 8.53
CA LYS A 174 9.35 18.50 7.86
C LYS A 174 8.76 18.35 6.43
N ASN A 175 9.27 17.41 5.66
CA ASN A 175 8.93 17.20 4.24
C ASN A 175 8.45 15.77 3.95
N ARG A 176 8.15 14.99 4.98
CA ARG A 176 7.79 13.58 4.86
C ARG A 176 6.80 13.17 5.95
N ILE A 177 5.79 12.40 5.56
CA ILE A 177 4.90 11.68 6.47
C ILE A 177 4.99 10.19 6.12
N VAL A 178 5.23 9.37 7.13
CA VAL A 178 5.31 7.91 6.99
C VAL A 178 4.11 7.31 7.71
N THR A 179 3.33 6.49 7.00
CA THR A 179 2.25 5.70 7.60
C THR A 179 2.81 4.43 8.23
N GLY A 180 2.10 3.86 9.19
CA GLY A 180 2.48 2.60 9.86
C GLY A 180 1.77 1.38 9.29
N ALA A 181 2.26 0.20 9.70
CA ALA A 181 1.57 -1.06 9.44
C ALA A 181 0.25 -1.12 10.23
N TRP A 182 -0.72 -1.82 9.63
CA TRP A 182 -2.02 -2.10 10.26
C TRP A 182 -1.99 -3.50 10.88
N GLU A 183 -1.50 -3.59 12.12
CA GLU A 183 -1.41 -4.84 12.90
C GLU A 183 -2.30 -4.77 14.13
N THR A 184 -1.86 -4.06 15.17
CA THR A 184 -2.64 -3.78 16.38
C THR A 184 -3.28 -2.38 16.31
N ASN A 185 -2.65 -1.49 15.57
CA ASN A 185 -3.11 -0.13 15.33
C ASN A 185 -3.27 0.13 13.83
N GLY A 186 -4.27 0.94 13.49
CA GLY A 186 -4.41 1.52 12.15
C GLY A 186 -3.73 2.90 12.09
N TRP A 187 -3.22 3.26 10.92
CA TRP A 187 -2.56 4.52 10.65
C TRP A 187 -3.18 5.20 9.45
N LEU A 188 -3.53 6.47 9.61
CA LEU A 188 -4.09 7.30 8.55
C LEU A 188 -3.32 8.61 8.48
N CYS A 189 -3.03 9.08 7.27
CA CYS A 189 -2.68 10.46 7.01
C CYS A 189 -3.93 11.18 6.51
N ARG A 190 -4.47 12.08 7.31
CA ARG A 190 -5.67 12.85 6.97
C ARG A 190 -5.29 14.24 6.49
N GLN A 191 -5.83 14.62 5.32
CA GLN A 191 -5.79 15.99 4.83
C GLN A 191 -7.11 16.70 5.18
N LYS A 192 -7.00 17.86 5.78
CA LYS A 192 -8.13 18.79 6.00
C LYS A 192 -7.61 20.23 5.94
N ASP A 193 -8.28 21.08 5.17
CA ASP A 193 -7.92 22.50 5.03
C ASP A 193 -6.41 22.70 4.71
N GLN A 194 -5.89 21.91 3.75
CA GLN A 194 -4.48 21.87 3.33
C GLN A 194 -3.48 21.48 4.45
N ARG A 195 -3.96 20.94 5.55
CA ARG A 195 -3.13 20.45 6.64
C ARG A 195 -3.17 18.94 6.69
N PHE A 196 -2.00 18.34 6.85
CA PHE A 196 -1.84 16.90 7.01
C PHE A 196 -1.64 16.53 8.47
N ARG A 197 -2.29 15.47 8.90
CA ARG A 197 -2.16 14.91 10.23
C ARG A 197 -2.03 13.41 10.15
N LEU A 198 -0.97 12.87 10.73
CA LEU A 198 -0.83 11.45 10.95
C LEU A 198 -1.64 11.06 12.19
N GLU A 199 -2.57 10.12 12.03
CA GLU A 199 -3.46 9.62 13.06
C GLU A 199 -3.20 8.14 13.32
N CYS A 200 -3.21 7.74 14.59
CA CYS A 200 -3.10 6.37 15.05
C CYS A 200 -4.35 6.01 15.84
N PHE A 201 -4.91 4.83 15.60
CA PHE A 201 -6.07 4.33 16.32
C PHE A 201 -5.96 2.82 16.56
N SER A 202 -6.56 2.32 17.65
CA SER A 202 -6.56 0.90 17.98
C SER A 202 -7.55 0.14 17.10
N LEU A 203 -7.11 -0.94 16.46
CA LEU A 203 -7.98 -1.83 15.70
C LEU A 203 -8.91 -2.64 16.61
N ALA A 204 -8.46 -3.03 17.81
CA ALA A 204 -9.29 -3.78 18.78
C ALA A 204 -10.57 -3.02 19.16
N ASN A 205 -10.47 -1.71 19.39
CA ASN A 205 -11.62 -0.88 19.76
C ASN A 205 -12.64 -0.71 18.62
N HIS A 206 -12.25 -0.93 17.37
CA HIS A 206 -13.16 -0.88 16.22
C HIS A 206 -13.92 -2.21 16.04
N TYR A 207 -13.30 -3.34 16.33
CA TYR A 207 -13.96 -4.65 16.27
C TYR A 207 -15.00 -4.81 17.40
N GLU A 208 -14.72 -4.32 18.61
CA GLU A 208 -15.67 -4.40 19.75
C GLU A 208 -16.93 -3.55 19.54
N SER A 209 -16.86 -2.44 18.79
CA SER A 209 -18.02 -1.60 18.51
C SER A 209 -18.99 -2.19 17.48
N GLU A 210 -18.57 -3.14 16.65
CA GLU A 210 -19.43 -3.83 15.67
C GLU A 210 -20.12 -5.07 16.25
N THR A 211 -19.57 -5.65 17.33
CA THR A 211 -20.15 -6.84 17.98
C THR A 211 -21.23 -6.53 19.03
N LEU A 212 -21.51 -5.27 19.31
CA LEU A 212 -22.46 -4.84 20.36
C LEU A 212 -23.86 -4.43 19.84
N HIS A 213 -24.23 -4.77 18.61
CA HIS A 213 -25.63 -4.67 18.16
C HIS A 213 -26.13 -6.02 17.63
N PRO A 214 -26.59 -6.93 18.53
CA PRO A 214 -27.58 -7.90 18.12
C PRO A 214 -28.95 -7.20 18.25
N ASP A 215 -29.58 -6.94 17.06
CA ASP A 215 -31.05 -7.05 16.85
C ASP A 215 -31.39 -6.77 15.39
#